data_431d0d54ecf5521213f4229876bcf033
#
_entry.id   431d0d54ecf5521213f4229876bcf033
#
_cell.length_a   1.000
_cell.length_b   1.000
_cell.length_c   1.000
_cell.angle_alpha   90.00
_cell.angle_beta   90.00
_cell.angle_gamma   90.00
#
_symmetry.space_group_name_H-M   'P 1'
#
loop_
_entity.id
_entity.type
_entity.pdbx_description
1 polymer ?
#
loop_
_entity_poly.entity_id
_entity_poly.type
_entity_poly.pdbx_seq_one_letter_code
_entity_poly.pdbx_strand_id
1 'polypeptide(L)'
;IAATAAVCVVAAGGIGLLIQYQLQKQESMQITAGNSHDVGNSYRELTYKGKKYRYNSLVRTILYAGIDEKDVLKERKQYAVSGRADSIALVVMDKQKQKITILPINRDTMTQVRRYSMNGNDNGLYTTHIGYAYTYGNGGKVSCENLMEAVSLLLGGINIGDYVVTSQASMPYINNLADGVTVTVPNNDLAEKYPELYQGNQVTLTDDNITPYLQYRDIEEAFSNEGRMERQKSFVTAFVNQLKQMSTGTLDDKWDELGDMEDYLQTSITRNKYLDLVTLIKNLDFSEENYDSIPGKDQEGELHDEFIPDEEGLQEKIIELFYEEV
;
A
#
# COMPACT_ATOMS: atom_id res chain seq x y z
N ILE A 1 6.84 5.06 -6.22
CA ILE A 1 5.57 4.33 -6.19
C ILE A 1 5.19 3.90 -4.75
N ALA A 2 6.10 3.58 -3.84
CA ALA A 2 5.79 3.36 -2.43
C ALA A 2 5.29 4.63 -1.70
N ALA A 3 5.48 5.79 -2.30
CA ALA A 3 5.11 7.09 -1.79
C ALA A 3 3.61 7.32 -1.62
N THR A 4 2.81 6.66 -2.42
CA THR A 4 1.36 6.79 -2.40
C THR A 4 0.70 6.04 -1.23
N ALA A 5 1.40 5.17 -0.54
CA ALA A 5 0.82 4.34 0.52
C ALA A 5 0.27 5.12 1.72
N ALA A 6 1.00 6.13 2.21
CA ALA A 6 0.52 6.95 3.32
C ALA A 6 -0.61 7.89 2.89
N VAL A 7 -0.59 8.30 1.63
CA VAL A 7 -1.56 9.18 0.99
C VAL A 7 -2.96 8.57 1.01
N CYS A 8 -3.05 7.30 0.65
CA CYS A 8 -4.32 6.62 0.47
C CYS A 8 -5.00 6.21 1.78
N VAL A 9 -4.27 6.17 2.89
CA VAL A 9 -4.86 5.88 4.20
C VAL A 9 -5.89 6.95 4.61
N VAL A 10 -5.66 8.19 4.20
CA VAL A 10 -6.60 9.30 4.47
C VAL A 10 -7.63 9.45 3.35
N ALA A 11 -7.26 9.06 2.12
CA ALA A 11 -8.08 9.23 0.93
C ALA A 11 -9.17 8.16 0.74
N ALA A 12 -9.06 7.00 1.35
CA ALA A 12 -9.86 5.82 1.00
C ALA A 12 -11.31 5.80 1.47
N GLY A 13 -11.84 6.90 1.88
CA GLY A 13 -13.14 6.98 2.53
C GLY A 13 -14.38 7.19 1.63
N GLY A 14 -14.27 7.51 0.35
CA GLY A 14 -15.35 8.08 -0.48
C GLY A 14 -16.47 7.15 -0.99
N ILE A 15 -16.40 5.84 -0.81
CA ILE A 15 -17.33 4.90 -1.49
C ILE A 15 -18.47 4.38 -0.58
N GLY A 16 -18.88 5.14 0.41
CA GLY A 16 -19.84 4.69 1.44
C GLY A 16 -21.28 4.40 0.98
N LEU A 17 -21.76 4.90 -0.15
CA LEU A 17 -23.17 4.80 -0.54
C LEU A 17 -23.50 3.52 -1.33
N LEU A 18 -22.58 2.94 -2.07
CA LEU A 18 -22.80 1.67 -2.78
C LEU A 18 -22.58 0.43 -1.87
N ILE A 19 -21.85 0.59 -0.79
CA ILE A 19 -21.49 -0.51 0.12
C ILE A 19 -22.62 -0.86 1.11
N GLN A 20 -23.52 0.06 1.45
CA GLN A 20 -24.65 -0.29 2.31
C GLN A 20 -25.55 -1.39 1.71
N TYR A 21 -25.64 -1.47 0.39
CA TYR A 21 -26.36 -2.55 -0.29
C TYR A 21 -25.59 -3.88 -0.29
N GLN A 22 -24.27 -3.85 -0.23
CA GLN A 22 -23.44 -5.05 -0.20
C GLN A 22 -23.16 -5.57 1.22
N LEU A 23 -23.17 -4.71 2.24
CA LEU A 23 -22.95 -5.13 3.64
C LEU A 23 -24.05 -6.01 4.20
N GLN A 24 -25.29 -5.86 3.76
CA GLN A 24 -26.36 -6.81 4.09
C GLN A 24 -26.16 -8.22 3.54
N LYS A 25 -25.25 -8.37 2.55
CA LYS A 25 -24.88 -9.66 1.96
C LYS A 25 -23.62 -10.25 2.58
N GLN A 26 -22.84 -9.49 3.35
CA GLN A 26 -21.58 -9.91 3.96
C GLN A 26 -21.70 -10.54 5.34
N GLU A 27 -22.83 -10.41 6.03
CA GLU A 27 -23.04 -11.13 7.31
C GLU A 27 -23.13 -12.66 7.13
N SER A 28 -23.15 -13.17 5.90
CA SER A 28 -23.21 -14.61 5.60
C SER A 28 -21.97 -15.19 4.91
N MET A 29 -20.96 -14.40 4.61
CA MET A 29 -19.67 -14.92 4.15
C MET A 29 -18.63 -14.83 5.26
N GLN A 30 -18.71 -15.73 6.22
CA GLN A 30 -17.51 -16.26 6.85
C GLN A 30 -16.58 -16.67 5.72
N ILE A 31 -15.33 -16.16 5.74
CA ILE A 31 -14.26 -16.74 4.95
C ILE A 31 -14.20 -18.21 5.32
N THR A 32 -14.86 -19.04 4.54
CA THR A 32 -14.65 -20.47 4.59
C THR A 32 -13.32 -20.69 3.88
N ALA A 33 -12.23 -20.46 4.60
CA ALA A 33 -10.94 -20.99 4.22
C ALA A 33 -11.14 -22.51 4.12
N GLY A 34 -11.25 -22.98 2.88
CA GLY A 34 -11.24 -24.41 2.64
C GLY A 34 -9.95 -24.98 3.25
N ASN A 35 -10.09 -25.83 4.26
CA ASN A 35 -9.03 -26.62 4.90
C ASN A 35 -7.76 -25.83 5.32
N SER A 36 -7.91 -24.72 5.98
CA SER A 36 -6.83 -24.15 6.76
C SER A 36 -6.89 -24.76 8.17
N HIS A 37 -6.06 -25.74 8.43
CA HIS A 37 -5.68 -26.07 9.78
C HIS A 37 -5.21 -24.77 10.46
N ASP A 38 -6.00 -24.30 11.44
CA ASP A 38 -5.62 -23.42 12.54
C ASP A 38 -4.71 -22.20 12.25
N VAL A 39 -4.84 -21.54 11.11
CA VAL A 39 -4.12 -20.27 10.85
C VAL A 39 -4.61 -19.13 11.79
N GLY A 40 -5.81 -19.24 12.33
CA GLY A 40 -6.40 -18.20 13.17
C GLY A 40 -5.74 -17.96 14.55
N ASN A 41 -4.89 -18.88 15.02
CA ASN A 41 -4.19 -18.76 16.32
C ASN A 41 -2.67 -18.87 16.22
N SER A 42 -2.12 -19.37 15.12
CA SER A 42 -0.68 -19.66 15.00
C SER A 42 0.22 -18.43 15.02
N TYR A 43 -0.28 -17.26 14.61
CA TYR A 43 0.49 -16.02 14.66
C TYR A 43 0.40 -15.28 16.01
N ARG A 44 -0.46 -15.68 16.94
CA ARG A 44 -0.68 -14.95 18.20
C ARG A 44 0.48 -15.04 19.18
N GLU A 45 1.15 -16.18 19.25
CA GLU A 45 2.34 -16.38 20.07
C GLU A 45 3.38 -17.18 19.28
N LEU A 46 4.64 -16.75 19.37
CA LEU A 46 5.77 -17.45 18.76
C LEU A 46 6.98 -17.43 19.68
N THR A 47 7.91 -18.35 19.44
CA THR A 47 9.22 -18.35 20.09
C THR A 47 10.29 -18.16 19.03
N TYR A 48 11.13 -17.15 19.19
CA TYR A 48 12.22 -16.84 18.28
C TYR A 48 13.51 -16.57 19.08
N LYS A 49 14.60 -17.21 18.69
CA LYS A 49 15.91 -17.09 19.36
C LYS A 49 15.83 -17.26 20.90
N GLY A 50 14.96 -18.17 21.35
CA GLY A 50 14.78 -18.48 22.78
C GLY A 50 13.91 -17.52 23.57
N LYS A 51 13.38 -16.49 22.95
CA LYS A 51 12.44 -15.52 23.53
C LYS A 51 11.03 -15.78 23.05
N LYS A 52 10.05 -15.47 23.91
CA LYS A 52 8.63 -15.58 23.58
C LYS A 52 8.09 -14.23 23.15
N TYR A 53 7.24 -14.25 22.14
CA TYR A 53 6.61 -13.06 21.57
C TYR A 53 5.11 -13.29 21.44
N ARG A 54 4.35 -12.21 21.65
CA ARG A 54 2.90 -12.17 21.45
C ARG A 54 2.55 -11.14 20.39
N TYR A 55 1.58 -11.47 19.53
CA TYR A 55 1.08 -10.57 18.53
C TYR A 55 0.48 -9.30 19.16
N ASN A 56 0.92 -8.14 18.71
CA ASN A 56 0.42 -6.85 19.17
C ASN A 56 -0.94 -6.54 18.54
N SER A 57 -2.02 -6.74 19.29
CA SER A 57 -3.40 -6.48 18.82
C SER A 57 -3.72 -4.99 18.66
N LEU A 58 -2.84 -4.09 19.10
CA LEU A 58 -2.98 -2.64 18.93
C LEU A 58 -2.40 -2.13 17.60
N VAL A 59 -1.80 -3.01 16.80
CA VAL A 59 -1.38 -2.71 15.43
C VAL A 59 -2.58 -2.74 14.50
N ARG A 60 -2.69 -1.72 13.65
CA ARG A 60 -3.58 -1.68 12.48
C ARG A 60 -2.76 -1.60 11.21
N THR A 61 -3.23 -2.26 10.16
CA THR A 61 -2.55 -2.31 8.87
C THR A 61 -3.46 -1.89 7.74
N ILE A 62 -2.88 -1.18 6.76
CA ILE A 62 -3.55 -0.86 5.50
C ILE A 62 -2.61 -1.19 4.37
N LEU A 63 -3.06 -2.03 3.44
CA LEU A 63 -2.34 -2.30 2.22
C LEU A 63 -2.62 -1.20 1.20
N TYR A 64 -1.58 -0.57 0.72
CA TYR A 64 -1.64 0.30 -0.44
C TYR A 64 -1.12 -0.42 -1.68
N ALA A 65 -1.78 -0.20 -2.84
CA ALA A 65 -1.22 -0.56 -4.13
C ALA A 65 -1.55 0.46 -5.23
N GLY A 66 -0.56 0.77 -6.06
CA GLY A 66 -0.73 1.48 -7.31
C GLY A 66 -0.67 0.51 -8.48
N ILE A 67 -1.74 0.48 -9.27
CA ILE A 67 -1.90 -0.44 -10.39
C ILE A 67 -1.41 0.23 -11.68
N ASP A 68 -0.77 -0.56 -12.54
CA ASP A 68 -0.38 -0.14 -13.89
C ASP A 68 -1.59 -0.12 -14.83
N GLU A 69 -2.58 0.68 -14.42
CA GLU A 69 -3.73 1.09 -15.23
C GLU A 69 -3.69 2.62 -15.31
N LYS A 70 -3.67 3.12 -16.53
CA LYS A 70 -3.54 4.58 -16.77
C LYS A 70 -4.78 5.35 -16.38
N ASP A 71 -5.93 4.71 -16.40
CA ASP A 71 -7.25 5.28 -16.29
C ASP A 71 -8.05 4.57 -15.17
N VAL A 72 -9.28 4.27 -15.41
CA VAL A 72 -10.27 3.74 -14.49
C VAL A 72 -9.96 2.32 -14.03
N LEU A 73 -10.08 2.05 -12.73
CA LEU A 73 -10.06 0.69 -12.20
C LEU A 73 -11.45 0.04 -12.38
N LYS A 74 -11.51 -1.05 -13.12
CA LYS A 74 -12.79 -1.73 -13.44
C LYS A 74 -12.77 -3.20 -13.08
N GLU A 75 -13.82 -3.62 -12.38
CA GLU A 75 -14.13 -5.03 -12.27
C GLU A 75 -14.47 -5.61 -13.66
N ARG A 76 -13.85 -6.71 -14.00
CA ARG A 76 -13.97 -7.39 -15.30
C ARG A 76 -14.65 -8.73 -15.13
N LYS A 77 -15.33 -9.20 -16.19
CA LYS A 77 -15.93 -10.54 -16.19
C LYS A 77 -14.90 -11.65 -16.25
N GLN A 78 -13.74 -11.36 -16.84
CA GLN A 78 -12.62 -12.29 -16.96
C GLN A 78 -11.56 -11.99 -15.90
N TYR A 79 -10.91 -13.04 -15.41
CA TYR A 79 -9.80 -12.99 -14.50
C TYR A 79 -8.47 -12.97 -15.26
N ALA A 80 -7.40 -12.65 -14.56
CA ALA A 80 -6.02 -12.59 -15.09
C ALA A 80 -5.84 -11.65 -16.32
N VAL A 81 -6.59 -10.55 -16.35
CA VAL A 81 -6.56 -9.56 -17.45
C VAL A 81 -6.44 -8.12 -16.95
N SER A 82 -6.22 -7.91 -15.66
CA SER A 82 -6.05 -6.60 -15.04
C SER A 82 -4.58 -6.16 -15.06
N GLY A 83 -4.33 -4.88 -14.80
CA GLY A 83 -3.00 -4.34 -14.61
C GLY A 83 -2.25 -5.01 -13.46
N ARG A 84 -0.95 -4.78 -13.39
CA ARG A 84 -0.08 -5.26 -12.32
C ARG A 84 0.01 -4.24 -11.19
N ALA A 85 0.16 -4.72 -9.95
CA ALA A 85 0.51 -3.85 -8.84
C ALA A 85 2.01 -3.49 -8.95
N ASP A 86 2.28 -2.31 -9.48
CA ASP A 86 3.64 -1.79 -9.65
C ASP A 86 4.18 -1.10 -8.41
N SER A 87 3.28 -0.82 -7.48
CA SER A 87 3.53 -0.13 -6.23
C SER A 87 2.79 -0.84 -5.12
N ILE A 88 3.51 -1.32 -4.14
CA ILE A 88 2.93 -2.03 -3.00
C ILE A 88 3.60 -1.50 -1.75
N ALA A 89 2.80 -1.17 -0.73
CA ALA A 89 3.32 -0.84 0.59
C ALA A 89 2.31 -1.21 1.68
N LEU A 90 2.81 -1.64 2.82
CA LEU A 90 2.00 -1.86 4.00
C LEU A 90 2.20 -0.70 4.97
N VAL A 91 1.13 -0.01 5.31
CA VAL A 91 1.11 0.99 6.37
C VAL A 91 0.81 0.29 7.69
N VAL A 92 1.73 0.36 8.62
CA VAL A 92 1.63 -0.26 9.96
C VAL A 92 1.48 0.85 10.99
N MET A 93 0.34 0.89 11.66
CA MET A 93 0.01 1.86 12.70
C MET A 93 0.00 1.18 14.05
N ASP A 94 1.05 1.38 14.83
CA ASP A 94 1.21 0.80 16.16
C ASP A 94 0.79 1.82 17.24
N LYS A 95 -0.36 1.57 17.85
CA LYS A 95 -0.90 2.43 18.92
C LYS A 95 -0.08 2.37 20.21
N GLN A 96 0.62 1.27 20.44
CA GLN A 96 1.44 1.11 21.64
C GLN A 96 2.77 1.84 21.50
N LYS A 97 3.45 1.66 20.35
CA LYS A 97 4.69 2.38 20.04
C LYS A 97 4.44 3.82 19.59
N GLN A 98 3.16 4.23 19.46
CA GLN A 98 2.73 5.55 18.99
C GLN A 98 3.36 5.94 17.65
N LYS A 99 3.48 4.96 16.73
CA LYS A 99 4.28 5.09 15.51
C LYS A 99 3.53 4.60 14.28
N ILE A 100 3.72 5.30 13.16
CA ILE A 100 3.38 4.82 11.82
C ILE A 100 4.67 4.34 11.16
N THR A 101 4.66 3.14 10.61
CA THR A 101 5.75 2.62 9.76
C THR A 101 5.21 2.34 8.37
N ILE A 102 5.92 2.75 7.35
CA ILE A 102 5.63 2.40 5.95
C ILE A 102 6.63 1.34 5.51
N LEU A 103 6.12 0.20 5.12
CA LEU A 103 6.90 -0.94 4.63
C LEU A 103 6.65 -1.12 3.12
N PRO A 104 7.47 -0.53 2.24
CA PRO A 104 7.42 -0.81 0.82
C PRO A 104 7.73 -2.28 0.53
N ILE A 105 7.02 -2.83 -0.43
CA ILE A 105 7.20 -4.19 -0.90
C ILE A 105 7.59 -4.12 -2.38
N ASN A 106 8.77 -4.62 -2.71
CA ASN A 106 9.21 -4.68 -4.12
C ASN A 106 8.20 -5.55 -4.91
N ARG A 107 7.69 -5.04 -6.02
CA ARG A 107 6.70 -5.74 -6.86
C ARG A 107 7.21 -7.07 -7.41
N ASP A 108 8.53 -7.19 -7.52
CA ASP A 108 9.22 -8.37 -8.03
C ASP A 108 9.57 -9.37 -6.90
N THR A 109 9.07 -9.12 -5.67
CA THR A 109 9.22 -10.03 -4.53
C THR A 109 8.58 -11.38 -4.82
N MET A 110 9.39 -12.44 -4.71
CA MET A 110 8.93 -13.82 -4.90
C MET A 110 8.21 -14.30 -3.65
N THR A 111 6.93 -14.62 -3.80
CA THR A 111 6.08 -15.12 -2.71
C THR A 111 4.96 -16.01 -3.24
N GLN A 112 4.18 -16.59 -2.32
CA GLN A 112 2.99 -17.37 -2.68
C GLN A 112 1.86 -16.44 -3.12
N VAL A 113 1.35 -16.63 -4.32
CA VAL A 113 0.26 -15.86 -4.91
C VAL A 113 -0.81 -16.80 -5.43
N ARG A 114 -2.06 -16.53 -5.10
CA ARG A 114 -3.19 -17.30 -5.60
C ARG A 114 -3.46 -16.97 -7.06
N ARG A 115 -3.63 -17.99 -7.87
CA ARG A 115 -3.93 -17.86 -9.29
C ARG A 115 -5.36 -18.32 -9.58
N TYR A 116 -6.04 -17.53 -10.39
CA TYR A 116 -7.35 -17.90 -10.94
C TYR A 116 -7.23 -18.17 -12.44
N SER A 117 -8.04 -19.11 -12.94
CA SER A 117 -8.25 -19.25 -14.38
C SER A 117 -9.04 -18.05 -14.92
N MET A 118 -9.04 -17.83 -16.24
CA MET A 118 -9.83 -16.75 -16.86
C MET A 118 -11.33 -16.80 -16.54
N ASN A 119 -11.83 -17.97 -16.14
CA ASN A 119 -13.23 -18.17 -15.72
C ASN A 119 -13.45 -18.03 -14.21
N GLY A 120 -12.41 -17.61 -13.45
CA GLY A 120 -12.49 -17.40 -12.01
C GLY A 120 -12.37 -18.67 -11.14
N ASN A 121 -11.99 -19.82 -11.72
CA ASN A 121 -11.69 -21.00 -10.90
C ASN A 121 -10.37 -20.81 -10.18
N ASP A 122 -10.36 -21.12 -8.89
CA ASP A 122 -9.15 -21.12 -8.07
C ASP A 122 -8.21 -22.27 -8.46
N ASN A 123 -7.01 -21.93 -8.86
CA ASN A 123 -5.95 -22.88 -9.24
C ASN A 123 -4.90 -23.09 -8.13
N GLY A 124 -5.13 -22.51 -6.95
CA GLY A 124 -4.22 -22.61 -5.80
C GLY A 124 -3.09 -21.59 -5.78
N LEU A 125 -2.14 -21.79 -4.87
CA LEU A 125 -1.00 -20.92 -4.64
C LEU A 125 0.21 -21.34 -5.47
N TYR A 126 0.92 -20.35 -6.02
CA TYR A 126 2.15 -20.51 -6.80
C TYR A 126 3.16 -19.46 -6.37
N THR A 127 4.43 -19.84 -6.31
CA THR A 127 5.51 -18.87 -6.08
C THR A 127 5.71 -18.05 -7.36
N THR A 128 5.54 -16.74 -7.25
CA THR A 128 5.71 -15.78 -8.35
C THR A 128 5.88 -14.37 -7.78
N HIS A 129 6.13 -13.38 -8.65
CA HIS A 129 6.18 -11.96 -8.27
C HIS A 129 4.88 -11.50 -7.61
N ILE A 130 4.98 -10.86 -6.46
CA ILE A 130 3.83 -10.37 -5.71
C ILE A 130 2.98 -9.36 -6.50
N GLY A 131 3.61 -8.59 -7.40
CA GLY A 131 2.92 -7.63 -8.27
C GLY A 131 1.84 -8.26 -9.16
N TYR A 132 1.92 -9.55 -9.46
CA TYR A 132 0.89 -10.26 -10.23
C TYR A 132 -0.33 -10.66 -9.40
N ALA A 133 -0.28 -10.54 -8.08
CA ALA A 133 -1.41 -10.92 -7.24
C ALA A 133 -2.70 -10.18 -7.63
N TYR A 134 -2.63 -8.87 -7.87
CA TYR A 134 -3.77 -8.10 -8.35
C TYR A 134 -4.22 -8.54 -9.75
N THR A 135 -3.28 -8.79 -10.66
CA THR A 135 -3.56 -9.20 -12.03
C THR A 135 -4.38 -10.50 -12.11
N TYR A 136 -4.06 -11.47 -11.23
CA TYR A 136 -4.74 -12.78 -11.25
C TYR A 136 -6.20 -12.73 -10.78
N GLY A 137 -6.63 -11.67 -10.13
CA GLY A 137 -8.05 -11.44 -9.86
C GLY A 137 -8.80 -10.90 -11.09
N ASN A 138 -9.91 -10.20 -10.83
CA ASN A 138 -10.80 -9.68 -11.86
C ASN A 138 -10.76 -8.15 -12.02
N GLY A 139 -9.75 -7.48 -11.46
CA GLY A 139 -9.63 -6.02 -11.47
C GLY A 139 -10.54 -5.29 -10.47
N GLY A 140 -11.30 -6.02 -9.65
CA GLY A 140 -12.17 -5.51 -8.61
C GLY A 140 -11.75 -6.02 -7.23
N LYS A 141 -12.74 -6.23 -6.35
CA LYS A 141 -12.55 -6.68 -4.97
C LYS A 141 -11.68 -7.95 -4.88
N VAL A 142 -11.90 -8.93 -5.76
CA VAL A 142 -11.12 -10.18 -5.76
C VAL A 142 -9.64 -9.91 -5.99
N SER A 143 -9.29 -8.97 -6.89
CA SER A 143 -7.90 -8.57 -7.12
C SER A 143 -7.27 -7.94 -5.89
N CYS A 144 -8.01 -7.06 -5.20
CA CYS A 144 -7.54 -6.43 -3.96
C CYS A 144 -7.32 -7.45 -2.84
N GLU A 145 -8.27 -8.37 -2.64
CA GLU A 145 -8.18 -9.43 -1.63
C GLU A 145 -7.06 -10.43 -1.94
N ASN A 146 -6.83 -10.75 -3.21
CA ASN A 146 -5.73 -11.60 -3.64
C ASN A 146 -4.36 -10.97 -3.33
N LEU A 147 -4.23 -9.66 -3.55
CA LEU A 147 -3.01 -8.93 -3.18
C LEU A 147 -2.82 -8.88 -1.65
N MET A 148 -3.92 -8.67 -0.88
CA MET A 148 -3.86 -8.75 0.58
C MET A 148 -3.41 -10.12 1.06
N GLU A 149 -3.93 -11.21 0.48
CA GLU A 149 -3.52 -12.59 0.79
C GLU A 149 -2.03 -12.79 0.51
N ALA A 150 -1.53 -12.34 -0.65
CA ALA A 150 -0.13 -12.49 -1.01
C ALA A 150 0.80 -11.72 -0.04
N VAL A 151 0.45 -10.50 0.35
CA VAL A 151 1.22 -9.72 1.35
C VAL A 151 1.12 -10.37 2.73
N SER A 152 -0.05 -10.87 3.13
CA SER A 152 -0.22 -11.62 4.38
C SER A 152 0.67 -12.85 4.42
N LEU A 153 0.70 -13.65 3.34
CA LEU A 153 1.53 -14.86 3.24
C LEU A 153 3.02 -14.50 3.29
N LEU A 154 3.46 -13.46 2.59
CA LEU A 154 4.84 -12.96 2.64
C LEU A 154 5.26 -12.62 4.08
N LEU A 155 4.35 -12.04 4.86
CA LEU A 155 4.60 -11.58 6.22
C LEU A 155 4.18 -12.60 7.30
N GLY A 156 4.22 -13.91 6.98
CA GLY A 156 3.99 -14.99 7.95
C GLY A 156 2.53 -15.16 8.38
N GLY A 157 1.57 -14.72 7.55
CA GLY A 157 0.14 -14.89 7.79
C GLY A 157 -0.48 -13.81 8.67
N ILE A 158 0.17 -12.63 8.83
CA ILE A 158 -0.40 -11.53 9.60
C ILE A 158 -1.74 -11.07 8.99
N ASN A 159 -2.61 -10.55 9.85
CA ASN A 159 -3.87 -9.98 9.40
C ASN A 159 -3.65 -8.59 8.79
N ILE A 160 -4.13 -8.38 7.57
CA ILE A 160 -4.18 -7.06 6.92
C ILE A 160 -5.62 -6.54 7.03
N GLY A 161 -5.78 -5.39 7.69
CA GLY A 161 -7.09 -4.89 8.08
C GLY A 161 -7.91 -4.30 6.94
N ASP A 162 -7.26 -3.49 6.11
CA ASP A 162 -7.91 -2.76 5.02
C ASP A 162 -6.95 -2.62 3.83
N TYR A 163 -7.52 -2.23 2.68
CA TYR A 163 -6.75 -1.93 1.48
C TYR A 163 -7.18 -0.61 0.83
N VAL A 164 -6.25 -0.05 0.09
CA VAL A 164 -6.43 1.07 -0.82
C VAL A 164 -5.65 0.81 -2.09
N VAL A 165 -6.35 0.73 -3.19
CA VAL A 165 -5.79 0.45 -4.51
C VAL A 165 -6.14 1.59 -5.45
N THR A 166 -5.16 2.12 -6.18
CA THR A 166 -5.32 3.29 -7.04
C THR A 166 -4.77 3.05 -8.44
N SER A 167 -5.31 3.74 -9.43
CA SER A 167 -4.73 3.85 -10.77
C SER A 167 -3.74 5.01 -10.87
N GLN A 168 -3.03 5.13 -11.99
CA GLN A 168 -2.12 6.25 -12.23
C GLN A 168 -2.85 7.60 -12.30
N ALA A 169 -4.07 7.63 -12.82
CA ALA A 169 -4.88 8.85 -12.92
C ALA A 169 -5.30 9.43 -11.57
N SER A 170 -5.17 8.68 -10.47
CA SER A 170 -5.49 9.17 -9.13
C SER A 170 -4.50 10.18 -8.55
N MET A 171 -3.30 10.29 -9.09
CA MET A 171 -2.22 11.09 -8.48
C MET A 171 -2.56 12.57 -8.26
N PRO A 172 -3.17 13.31 -9.23
CA PRO A 172 -3.60 14.69 -9.00
C PRO A 172 -4.61 14.78 -7.85
N TYR A 173 -5.60 13.90 -7.81
CA TYR A 173 -6.61 13.90 -6.75
C TYR A 173 -5.98 13.67 -5.37
N ILE A 174 -5.05 12.72 -5.29
CA ILE A 174 -4.32 12.44 -4.05
C ILE A 174 -3.53 13.68 -3.59
N ASN A 175 -2.85 14.37 -4.50
CA ASN A 175 -2.13 15.60 -4.20
C ASN A 175 -3.07 16.68 -3.66
N ASN A 176 -4.26 16.80 -4.26
CA ASN A 176 -5.25 17.83 -3.93
C ASN A 176 -5.94 17.54 -2.57
N LEU A 177 -5.93 16.30 -2.07
CA LEU A 177 -6.40 16.01 -0.70
C LEU A 177 -5.60 16.77 0.37
N ALA A 178 -4.35 17.09 0.10
CA ALA A 178 -3.51 17.90 0.95
C ALA A 178 -3.43 19.38 0.47
N ASP A 179 -4.37 19.83 -0.37
CA ASP A 179 -4.35 21.16 -1.00
C ASP A 179 -3.06 21.44 -1.79
N GLY A 180 -2.48 20.40 -2.39
CA GLY A 180 -1.16 20.39 -3.00
C GLY A 180 -0.05 20.11 -1.98
N VAL A 181 0.71 19.05 -2.20
CA VAL A 181 1.78 18.65 -1.28
C VAL A 181 3.01 19.51 -1.49
N THR A 182 3.48 20.16 -0.43
CA THR A 182 4.72 20.93 -0.44
C THR A 182 5.89 20.04 -0.05
N VAL A 183 6.78 19.77 -0.99
CA VAL A 183 7.96 18.91 -0.83
C VAL A 183 9.24 19.72 -0.77
N THR A 184 10.27 19.18 -0.10
CA THR A 184 11.66 19.58 -0.37
C THR A 184 12.19 18.62 -1.42
N VAL A 185 12.59 19.16 -2.58
CA VAL A 185 13.05 18.36 -3.72
C VAL A 185 14.37 17.67 -3.39
N PRO A 186 14.46 16.32 -3.44
CA PRO A 186 15.65 15.60 -2.95
C PRO A 186 16.79 15.49 -3.97
N ASN A 187 16.51 15.61 -5.28
CA ASN A 187 17.48 15.46 -6.36
C ASN A 187 17.14 16.30 -7.58
N ASN A 188 18.03 16.32 -8.58
CA ASN A 188 17.90 17.14 -9.79
C ASN A 188 17.33 16.41 -11.01
N ASP A 189 16.84 15.18 -10.88
CA ASP A 189 16.40 14.34 -12.02
C ASP A 189 15.36 15.04 -12.92
N LEU A 190 14.58 15.95 -12.37
CA LEU A 190 13.52 16.68 -13.08
C LEU A 190 13.87 18.13 -13.38
N ALA A 191 15.01 18.65 -12.89
CA ALA A 191 15.33 20.07 -12.92
C ALA A 191 15.47 20.65 -14.35
N GLU A 192 15.88 19.86 -15.32
CA GLU A 192 15.98 20.27 -16.71
C GLU A 192 14.60 20.58 -17.32
N LYS A 193 13.62 19.74 -17.03
CA LYS A 193 12.26 19.87 -17.58
C LYS A 193 11.35 20.74 -16.71
N TYR A 194 11.56 20.73 -15.40
CA TYR A 194 10.81 21.47 -14.40
C TYR A 194 11.81 22.25 -13.52
N PRO A 195 12.20 23.47 -13.92
CA PRO A 195 13.24 24.23 -13.20
C PRO A 195 12.92 24.51 -11.74
N GLU A 196 11.64 24.55 -11.37
CA GLU A 196 11.20 24.68 -9.98
C GLU A 196 11.57 23.44 -9.14
N LEU A 197 11.67 22.26 -9.78
CA LEU A 197 12.03 20.99 -9.13
C LEU A 197 13.56 20.80 -9.03
N TYR A 198 14.26 21.86 -8.66
CA TYR A 198 15.69 21.83 -8.38
C TYR A 198 15.94 21.36 -6.95
N GLN A 199 16.96 20.54 -6.76
CA GLN A 199 17.33 19.97 -5.44
C GLN A 199 17.42 21.05 -4.35
N GLY A 200 16.76 20.80 -3.22
CA GLY A 200 16.70 21.68 -2.06
C GLY A 200 15.59 22.73 -2.13
N ASN A 201 14.93 22.95 -3.28
CA ASN A 201 13.78 23.83 -3.35
C ASN A 201 12.58 23.25 -2.59
N GLN A 202 11.82 24.16 -1.96
CA GLN A 202 10.48 23.83 -1.48
C GLN A 202 9.45 24.16 -2.57
N VAL A 203 8.70 23.16 -3.00
CA VAL A 203 7.74 23.28 -4.12
C VAL A 203 6.42 22.64 -3.71
N THR A 204 5.32 23.38 -3.90
CA THR A 204 3.98 22.79 -3.82
C THR A 204 3.68 22.12 -5.17
N LEU A 205 3.47 20.82 -5.14
CA LEU A 205 3.17 20.04 -6.34
C LEU A 205 1.78 20.35 -6.87
N THR A 206 1.67 20.39 -8.18
CA THR A 206 0.45 20.70 -8.95
C THR A 206 0.03 19.49 -9.77
N ASP A 207 -1.16 19.54 -10.39
CA ASP A 207 -1.65 18.49 -11.28
C ASP A 207 -0.68 18.23 -12.46
N ASP A 208 0.06 19.27 -12.91
CA ASP A 208 1.00 19.16 -14.03
C ASP A 208 2.29 18.44 -13.68
N ASN A 209 2.78 18.57 -12.44
CA ASN A 209 4.09 18.06 -12.05
C ASN A 209 4.08 16.89 -11.06
N ILE A 210 2.96 16.59 -10.41
CA ILE A 210 2.85 15.48 -9.45
C ILE A 210 3.15 14.12 -10.09
N THR A 211 2.57 13.84 -11.24
CA THR A 211 2.79 12.54 -11.93
C THR A 211 4.25 12.38 -12.37
N PRO A 212 4.87 13.36 -13.07
CA PRO A 212 6.31 13.29 -13.33
C PRO A 212 7.15 13.19 -12.05
N TYR A 213 6.82 13.96 -11.00
CA TYR A 213 7.56 13.91 -9.73
C TYR A 213 7.63 12.50 -9.13
N LEU A 214 6.52 11.77 -9.16
CA LEU A 214 6.41 10.44 -8.57
C LEU A 214 6.86 9.29 -9.49
N GLN A 215 6.80 9.47 -10.82
CA GLN A 215 7.00 8.38 -11.77
C GLN A 215 8.26 8.48 -12.60
N TYR A 216 8.79 9.69 -12.82
CA TYR A 216 9.93 9.87 -13.71
C TYR A 216 11.12 9.03 -13.27
N ARG A 217 11.71 8.37 -14.25
CA ARG A 217 12.96 7.66 -14.18
C ARG A 217 13.63 7.72 -15.54
N ASP A 218 14.89 8.07 -15.58
CA ASP A 218 15.69 7.89 -16.77
C ASP A 218 16.06 6.41 -16.90
N ILE A 219 15.48 5.75 -17.90
CA ILE A 219 15.68 4.32 -18.11
C ILE A 219 17.04 3.99 -18.74
N GLU A 220 17.73 5.00 -19.29
CA GLU A 220 19.05 4.87 -19.88
C GLU A 220 20.17 5.05 -18.83
N GLU A 221 19.83 5.61 -17.66
CA GLU A 221 20.77 5.85 -16.57
C GLU A 221 20.71 4.74 -15.53
N ALA A 222 21.87 4.17 -15.20
CA ALA A 222 21.96 3.18 -14.13
C ALA A 222 21.59 3.82 -12.78
N PHE A 223 20.91 3.07 -11.93
CA PHE A 223 20.47 3.51 -10.60
C PHE A 223 19.44 4.65 -10.56
N SER A 224 18.91 5.07 -11.70
CA SER A 224 17.86 6.13 -11.77
C SER A 224 16.59 5.80 -10.96
N ASN A 225 16.43 4.56 -10.52
CA ASN A 225 15.35 4.16 -9.60
C ASN A 225 15.51 4.78 -8.21
N GLU A 226 16.74 5.00 -7.74
CA GLU A 226 17.00 5.56 -6.41
C GLU A 226 16.45 6.98 -6.31
N GLY A 227 16.72 7.85 -7.29
CA GLY A 227 16.20 9.21 -7.33
C GLY A 227 14.66 9.27 -7.32
N ARG A 228 14.01 8.34 -8.03
CA ARG A 228 12.55 8.21 -7.96
C ARG A 228 12.08 7.82 -6.55
N MET A 229 12.74 6.85 -5.90
CA MET A 229 12.40 6.44 -4.54
C MET A 229 12.58 7.57 -3.53
N GLU A 230 13.61 8.38 -3.65
CA GLU A 230 13.82 9.57 -2.82
C GLU A 230 12.68 10.58 -2.97
N ARG A 231 12.25 10.88 -4.21
CA ARG A 231 11.12 11.78 -4.45
C ARG A 231 9.82 11.23 -3.89
N GLN A 232 9.61 9.94 -4.02
CA GLN A 232 8.44 9.27 -3.45
C GLN A 232 8.44 9.34 -1.92
N LYS A 233 9.58 9.08 -1.28
CA LYS A 233 9.74 9.21 0.17
C LYS A 233 9.49 10.65 0.64
N SER A 234 10.06 11.63 -0.05
CA SER A 234 9.85 13.05 0.22
C SER A 234 8.36 13.41 0.14
N PHE A 235 7.68 12.96 -0.93
CA PHE A 235 6.23 13.20 -1.09
C PHE A 235 5.41 12.61 0.05
N VAL A 236 5.61 11.33 0.40
CA VAL A 236 4.84 10.69 1.47
C VAL A 236 5.05 11.39 2.80
N THR A 237 6.30 11.69 3.12
CA THR A 237 6.61 12.35 4.39
C THR A 237 5.93 13.72 4.48
N ALA A 238 6.03 14.51 3.42
CA ALA A 238 5.38 15.82 3.35
C ALA A 238 3.85 15.69 3.43
N PHE A 239 3.26 14.78 2.66
CA PHE A 239 1.81 14.57 2.63
C PHE A 239 1.25 14.17 4.00
N VAL A 240 1.80 13.15 4.65
CA VAL A 240 1.34 12.72 5.98
C VAL A 240 1.45 13.85 6.99
N ASN A 241 2.57 14.56 7.00
CA ASN A 241 2.78 15.67 7.92
C ASN A 241 1.83 16.84 7.65
N GLN A 242 1.53 17.13 6.39
CA GLN A 242 0.59 18.20 6.00
C GLN A 242 -0.84 17.83 6.41
N LEU A 243 -1.28 16.59 6.18
CA LEU A 243 -2.58 16.11 6.64
C LEU A 243 -2.71 16.12 8.17
N LYS A 244 -1.66 15.77 8.91
CA LYS A 244 -1.65 15.84 10.37
C LYS A 244 -1.88 17.25 10.91
N GLN A 245 -1.51 18.28 10.15
CA GLN A 245 -1.72 19.69 10.51
C GLN A 245 -3.13 20.19 10.21
N MET A 246 -3.86 19.55 9.30
CA MET A 246 -5.25 19.92 8.98
C MET A 246 -6.16 19.69 10.18
N SER A 247 -7.23 20.48 10.28
CA SER A 247 -8.27 20.24 11.29
C SER A 247 -9.03 18.94 11.00
N THR A 248 -9.61 18.34 12.03
CA THR A 248 -10.46 17.15 11.83
C THR A 248 -11.67 17.46 10.95
N GLY A 249 -12.24 18.69 11.05
CA GLY A 249 -13.34 19.14 10.20
C GLY A 249 -12.91 19.23 8.74
N THR A 250 -11.76 19.84 8.45
CA THR A 250 -11.20 19.88 7.08
C THR A 250 -11.02 18.49 6.51
N LEU A 251 -10.49 17.55 7.31
CA LEU A 251 -10.29 16.16 6.85
C LEU A 251 -11.61 15.41 6.67
N ASP A 252 -12.67 15.73 7.45
CA ASP A 252 -14.02 15.19 7.20
C ASP A 252 -14.62 15.73 5.90
N ASP A 253 -14.43 17.01 5.60
CA ASP A 253 -14.86 17.61 4.34
C ASP A 253 -14.16 16.97 3.13
N LYS A 254 -12.87 16.62 3.27
CA LYS A 254 -12.11 15.90 2.24
C LYS A 254 -12.68 14.52 1.88
N TRP A 255 -13.48 13.92 2.74
CA TRP A 255 -14.21 12.70 2.41
C TRP A 255 -15.08 12.83 1.16
N ASP A 256 -15.77 13.93 1.03
CA ASP A 256 -16.68 14.15 -0.11
C ASP A 256 -15.89 14.38 -1.42
N GLU A 257 -14.70 14.99 -1.34
CA GLU A 257 -13.77 15.13 -2.48
C GLU A 257 -13.26 13.77 -3.00
N LEU A 258 -13.24 12.73 -2.15
CA LEU A 258 -12.86 11.37 -2.54
C LEU A 258 -13.89 10.71 -3.46
N GLY A 259 -15.14 11.18 -3.45
CA GLY A 259 -16.16 10.74 -4.40
C GLY A 259 -15.73 10.97 -5.86
N ASP A 260 -14.96 12.02 -6.12
CA ASP A 260 -14.41 12.32 -7.45
C ASP A 260 -13.35 11.30 -7.90
N MET A 261 -12.82 10.49 -6.97
CA MET A 261 -11.83 9.44 -7.25
C MET A 261 -12.45 8.04 -7.40
N GLU A 262 -13.76 7.88 -7.27
CA GLU A 262 -14.41 6.54 -7.21
C GLU A 262 -14.02 5.64 -8.40
N ASP A 263 -13.82 6.21 -9.57
CA ASP A 263 -13.37 5.47 -10.76
C ASP A 263 -11.88 5.06 -10.72
N TYR A 264 -11.08 5.73 -9.91
CA TYR A 264 -9.62 5.56 -9.85
C TYR A 264 -9.14 4.90 -8.56
N LEU A 265 -10.07 4.59 -7.65
CA LEU A 265 -9.82 4.11 -6.30
C LEU A 265 -10.68 2.89 -5.97
N GLN A 266 -10.07 1.87 -5.37
CA GLN A 266 -10.77 0.74 -4.75
C GLN A 266 -10.31 0.61 -3.30
N THR A 267 -11.27 0.53 -2.36
CA THR A 267 -10.93 0.44 -0.95
C THR A 267 -11.96 -0.35 -0.14
N SER A 268 -11.52 -0.95 0.96
CA SER A 268 -12.38 -1.54 2.00
C SER A 268 -12.70 -0.55 3.13
N ILE A 269 -12.13 0.67 3.10
CA ILE A 269 -12.31 1.67 4.15
C ILE A 269 -13.65 2.37 3.96
N THR A 270 -14.51 2.28 4.95
CA THR A 270 -15.78 3.01 5.02
C THR A 270 -15.57 4.38 5.67
N ARG A 271 -16.56 5.30 5.55
CA ARG A 271 -16.48 6.63 6.18
C ARG A 271 -16.19 6.57 7.69
N ASN A 272 -16.84 5.67 8.41
CA ASN A 272 -16.59 5.54 9.85
C ASN A 272 -15.15 5.10 10.15
N LYS A 273 -14.63 4.12 9.39
CA LYS A 273 -13.22 3.72 9.50
C LYS A 273 -12.28 4.86 9.13
N TYR A 274 -12.62 5.66 8.13
CA TYR A 274 -11.84 6.82 7.71
C TYR A 274 -11.66 7.82 8.85
N LEU A 275 -12.74 8.22 9.52
CA LEU A 275 -12.68 9.16 10.65
C LEU A 275 -11.86 8.61 11.82
N ASP A 276 -12.00 7.30 12.11
CA ASP A 276 -11.15 6.62 13.09
C ASP A 276 -9.67 6.64 12.70
N LEU A 277 -9.37 6.43 11.42
CA LEU A 277 -8.00 6.42 10.88
C LEU A 277 -7.39 7.82 10.88
N VAL A 278 -8.14 8.84 10.47
CA VAL A 278 -7.71 10.25 10.56
C VAL A 278 -7.32 10.61 11.99
N THR A 279 -8.19 10.26 12.96
CA THR A 279 -7.91 10.49 14.38
C THR A 279 -6.66 9.74 14.84
N LEU A 280 -6.49 8.50 14.40
CA LEU A 280 -5.33 7.68 14.74
C LEU A 280 -4.04 8.27 14.17
N ILE A 281 -4.02 8.60 12.87
CA ILE A 281 -2.85 9.14 12.18
C ILE A 281 -2.39 10.46 12.80
N LYS A 282 -3.33 11.33 13.19
CA LYS A 282 -2.99 12.60 13.85
C LYS A 282 -2.26 12.41 15.17
N ASN A 283 -2.49 11.29 15.87
CA ASN A 283 -1.93 11.01 17.18
C ASN A 283 -0.64 10.16 17.15
N LEU A 284 -0.30 9.56 16.01
CA LEU A 284 0.89 8.73 15.86
C LEU A 284 2.05 9.53 15.28
N ASP A 285 3.28 9.21 15.71
CA ASP A 285 4.49 9.81 15.15
C ASP A 285 4.81 9.23 13.77
N PHE A 286 5.26 10.11 12.89
CA PHE A 286 5.74 9.75 11.57
C PHE A 286 6.89 10.66 11.13
N SER A 287 7.98 10.08 10.69
CA SER A 287 9.15 10.75 10.13
C SER A 287 9.75 9.92 8.99
N GLU A 288 10.74 10.45 8.31
CA GLU A 288 11.46 9.70 7.26
C GLU A 288 12.13 8.42 7.76
N GLU A 289 12.49 8.34 9.03
CA GLU A 289 13.07 7.16 9.67
C GLU A 289 12.07 6.01 9.81
N ASN A 290 10.78 6.32 9.68
CA ASN A 290 9.70 5.34 9.73
C ASN A 290 9.40 4.70 8.36
N TYR A 291 10.21 5.01 7.37
CA TYR A 291 10.20 4.36 6.07
C TYR A 291 11.16 3.17 6.12
N ASP A 292 10.62 1.97 6.11
CA ASP A 292 11.36 0.72 6.31
C ASP A 292 11.55 -0.05 4.98
N SER A 293 12.09 -1.26 5.03
CA SER A 293 12.24 -2.13 3.86
C SER A 293 12.19 -3.59 4.25
N ILE A 294 11.76 -4.44 3.33
CA ILE A 294 11.89 -5.89 3.45
C ILE A 294 13.34 -6.25 3.15
N PRO A 295 14.05 -6.94 4.06
CA PRO A 295 15.39 -7.41 3.78
C PRO A 295 15.38 -8.50 2.71
N GLY A 296 16.35 -8.46 1.79
CA GLY A 296 16.46 -9.39 0.68
C GLY A 296 17.49 -8.94 -0.35
N LYS A 297 17.46 -9.56 -1.51
CA LYS A 297 18.36 -9.24 -2.62
C LYS A 297 17.66 -9.38 -3.95
N ASP A 298 18.04 -8.52 -4.88
CA ASP A 298 17.69 -8.68 -6.28
C ASP A 298 18.57 -9.77 -6.92
N GLN A 299 17.98 -10.54 -7.80
CA GLN A 299 18.66 -11.52 -8.64
C GLN A 299 18.05 -11.54 -10.04
N GLU A 300 18.83 -11.99 -11.00
CA GLU A 300 18.36 -12.24 -12.36
C GLU A 300 17.51 -13.50 -12.38
N GLY A 301 16.24 -13.38 -12.79
CA GLY A 301 15.33 -14.50 -12.98
C GLY A 301 15.29 -14.99 -14.43
N GLU A 302 14.51 -16.03 -14.72
CA GLU A 302 14.43 -16.59 -16.08
C GLU A 302 13.84 -15.62 -17.11
N LEU A 303 12.90 -14.76 -16.69
CA LEU A 303 12.18 -13.83 -17.57
C LEU A 303 12.31 -12.38 -17.13
N HIS A 304 12.37 -12.13 -15.84
CA HIS A 304 12.42 -10.81 -15.20
C HIS A 304 13.26 -10.88 -13.94
N ASP A 305 13.74 -9.73 -13.49
CA ASP A 305 14.40 -9.60 -12.18
C ASP A 305 13.46 -10.07 -11.06
N GLU A 306 14.04 -10.76 -10.09
CA GLU A 306 13.37 -11.29 -8.92
C GLU A 306 13.95 -10.66 -7.65
N PHE A 307 13.10 -10.33 -6.69
CA PHE A 307 13.54 -9.97 -5.34
C PHE A 307 13.29 -11.15 -4.41
N ILE A 308 14.36 -11.69 -3.84
CA ILE A 308 14.30 -12.81 -2.90
C ILE A 308 14.43 -12.28 -1.47
N PRO A 309 13.36 -12.35 -0.66
CA PRO A 309 13.45 -11.98 0.74
C PRO A 309 14.48 -12.82 1.50
N ASP A 310 15.24 -12.18 2.38
CA ASP A 310 16.05 -12.89 3.37
C ASP A 310 15.16 -13.42 4.48
N GLU A 311 15.07 -14.73 4.63
CA GLU A 311 14.12 -15.37 5.53
C GLU A 311 14.35 -14.97 7.00
N GLU A 312 15.59 -14.90 7.46
CA GLU A 312 15.91 -14.54 8.85
C GLU A 312 15.61 -13.07 9.10
N GLY A 313 16.09 -12.18 8.23
CA GLY A 313 15.84 -10.75 8.33
C GLY A 313 14.35 -10.41 8.20
N LEU A 314 13.61 -11.11 7.32
CA LEU A 314 12.16 -10.93 7.20
C LEU A 314 11.44 -11.37 8.48
N GLN A 315 11.84 -12.51 9.09
CA GLN A 315 11.27 -12.96 10.36
C GLN A 315 11.53 -11.94 11.48
N GLU A 316 12.74 -11.37 11.55
CA GLU A 316 13.06 -10.30 12.51
C GLU A 316 12.21 -9.07 12.31
N LYS A 317 12.02 -8.67 11.03
CA LYS A 317 11.17 -7.53 10.66
C LYS A 317 9.69 -7.76 11.03
N ILE A 318 9.17 -8.95 10.82
CA ILE A 318 7.81 -9.34 11.23
C ILE A 318 7.67 -9.22 12.76
N ILE A 319 8.64 -9.73 13.51
CA ILE A 319 8.63 -9.63 14.98
C ILE A 319 8.68 -8.17 15.42
N GLU A 320 9.59 -7.39 14.85
CA GLU A 320 9.73 -5.98 15.16
C GLU A 320 8.42 -5.19 14.95
N LEU A 321 7.73 -5.44 13.85
CA LEU A 321 6.54 -4.67 13.46
C LEU A 321 5.26 -5.14 14.14
N PHE A 322 5.12 -6.43 14.41
CA PHE A 322 3.83 -7.02 14.77
C PHE A 322 3.80 -7.72 16.13
N TYR A 323 4.93 -7.84 16.81
CA TYR A 323 4.99 -8.60 18.05
C TYR A 323 5.66 -7.83 19.18
N GLU A 324 5.41 -8.33 20.40
CA GLU A 324 6.00 -7.85 21.65
C GLU A 324 6.64 -9.03 22.38
N GLU A 325 7.80 -8.79 22.99
CA GLU A 325 8.45 -9.77 23.86
C GLU A 325 7.62 -9.92 25.16
N VAL A 326 7.40 -11.15 25.61
CA VAL A 326 6.56 -11.50 26.78
C VAL A 326 7.40 -12.04 27.89
#